data_f8305b1798df6acc2f76b8cd68256c0c
#
_entry.id   f8305b1798df6acc2f76b8cd68256c0c
#
_cell.length_a   1.000
_cell.length_b   1.000
_cell.length_c   1.000
_cell.angle_alpha   90.00
_cell.angle_beta   90.00
_cell.angle_gamma   90.00
#
_symmetry.space_group_name_H-M   'P 1'
#
loop_
_entity.id
_entity.type
_entity.pdbx_description
1 polymer ?
#
loop_
_entity_poly.entity_id
_entity_poly.type
_entity_poly.pdbx_seq_one_letter_code
_entity_poly.pdbx_strand_id
1 'polypeptide(L)'
;IPLCLVGSEMCIRDRNKIALGHHLDDAVETLFLNMFFGAKLKAIPAKLLSDDARHVVIRPLFYCREKLISEWSKTRDHPIIPCNLCGSQENLQRQKIKEMLINWDRDFPGRVDNIAKSLCNITPSHLGDADLFDFASLSPPGRLARLEVTEIV
;
A
#
# COMPACT_ATOMS: atom_id res chain seq x y z
N ILE A 1 -30.26 10.43 -9.79
CA ILE A 1 -28.94 10.83 -9.23
C ILE A 1 -28.02 10.94 -10.44
N PRO A 2 -27.50 12.12 -10.80
CA PRO A 2 -26.59 12.22 -11.92
C PRO A 2 -25.36 11.36 -11.63
N LEU A 3 -25.01 10.47 -12.56
CA LEU A 3 -23.77 9.71 -12.52
C LEU A 3 -22.61 10.71 -12.63
N CYS A 4 -22.01 11.03 -11.50
CA CYS A 4 -20.87 11.93 -11.47
C CYS A 4 -19.62 11.09 -11.70
N LEU A 5 -19.02 11.21 -12.87
CA LEU A 5 -17.73 10.58 -13.17
C LEU A 5 -16.69 11.14 -12.19
N VAL A 6 -15.91 10.26 -11.61
CA VAL A 6 -14.78 10.62 -10.73
C VAL A 6 -13.86 11.57 -11.51
N GLY A 7 -13.72 12.80 -11.03
CA GLY A 7 -12.85 13.80 -11.65
C GLY A 7 -13.54 14.99 -12.30
N SER A 8 -14.88 15.07 -12.32
CA SER A 8 -15.54 16.32 -12.75
C SER A 8 -15.41 17.36 -11.63
N GLU A 9 -14.97 18.57 -11.98
CA GLU A 9 -14.82 19.69 -11.00
C GLU A 9 -16.08 19.97 -10.18
N MET A 10 -17.27 19.77 -10.76
CA MET A 10 -18.55 19.95 -10.07
C MET A 10 -18.77 18.95 -8.92
N CYS A 11 -18.22 17.73 -9.00
CA CYS A 11 -18.38 16.73 -7.95
C CYS A 11 -17.38 16.86 -6.81
N ILE A 12 -16.26 17.55 -7.05
CA ILE A 12 -15.17 17.71 -6.08
C ILE A 12 -15.38 18.95 -5.22
N ARG A 13 -16.04 19.97 -5.75
CA ARG A 13 -16.13 21.31 -5.17
C ARG A 13 -16.77 21.36 -3.76
N ASP A 14 -17.76 20.51 -3.52
CA ASP A 14 -18.53 20.51 -2.25
C ASP A 14 -18.24 19.28 -1.37
N ARG A 15 -17.22 18.49 -1.72
CA ARG A 15 -16.89 17.25 -1.01
C ARG A 15 -15.48 17.33 -0.43
N ASN A 16 -15.32 16.86 0.78
CA ASN A 16 -14.03 16.81 1.46
C ASN A 16 -13.36 15.43 1.38
N LYS A 17 -14.01 14.46 0.74
CA LYS A 17 -13.50 13.08 0.58
C LYS A 17 -13.66 12.57 -0.83
N ILE A 18 -12.65 11.84 -1.30
CA ILE A 18 -12.64 11.09 -2.56
C ILE A 18 -12.49 9.61 -2.22
N ALA A 19 -13.46 8.78 -2.60
CA ALA A 19 -13.39 7.34 -2.42
C ALA A 19 -12.89 6.68 -3.71
N LEU A 20 -11.80 5.89 -3.61
CA LEU A 20 -11.23 5.12 -4.71
C LEU A 20 -11.43 3.62 -4.48
N GLY A 21 -11.66 2.87 -5.57
CA GLY A 21 -11.93 1.43 -5.54
C GLY A 21 -10.70 0.54 -5.36
N HIS A 22 -9.53 1.08 -5.02
CA HIS A 22 -8.33 0.28 -4.82
C HIS A 22 -8.51 -0.72 -3.67
N HIS A 23 -7.95 -1.91 -3.86
CA HIS A 23 -8.03 -3.03 -2.92
C HIS A 23 -6.63 -3.48 -2.45
N LEU A 24 -6.56 -4.55 -1.65
CA LEU A 24 -5.33 -5.01 -1.02
C LEU A 24 -4.26 -5.39 -2.06
N ASP A 25 -4.67 -6.10 -3.11
CA ASP A 25 -3.76 -6.55 -4.16
C ASP A 25 -3.13 -5.36 -4.90
N ASP A 26 -3.87 -4.25 -5.13
CA ASP A 26 -3.32 -3.01 -5.69
C ASP A 26 -2.21 -2.40 -4.81
N ALA A 27 -2.37 -2.47 -3.49
CA ALA A 27 -1.35 -1.96 -2.58
C ALA A 27 -0.06 -2.79 -2.67
N VAL A 28 -0.19 -4.12 -2.75
CA VAL A 28 0.94 -5.02 -2.91
C VAL A 28 1.59 -4.87 -4.29
N GLU A 29 0.80 -4.79 -5.37
CA GLU A 29 1.31 -4.52 -6.71
C GLU A 29 2.10 -3.21 -6.75
N THR A 30 1.56 -2.15 -6.14
CA THR A 30 2.22 -0.84 -6.09
C THR A 30 3.52 -0.88 -5.28
N LEU A 31 3.58 -1.65 -4.20
CA LEU A 31 4.82 -1.88 -3.45
C LEU A 31 5.89 -2.49 -4.36
N PHE A 32 5.58 -3.58 -5.07
CA PHE A 32 6.54 -4.25 -5.94
C PHE A 32 6.97 -3.39 -7.13
N LEU A 33 6.05 -2.61 -7.72
CA LEU A 33 6.38 -1.63 -8.75
C LEU A 33 7.42 -0.62 -8.24
N ASN A 34 7.18 -0.05 -7.06
CA ASN A 34 8.13 0.91 -6.48
C ASN A 34 9.46 0.27 -6.10
N MET A 35 9.45 -0.95 -5.55
CA MET A 35 10.67 -1.68 -5.21
C MET A 35 11.52 -2.03 -6.45
N PHE A 36 10.89 -2.56 -7.49
CA PHE A 36 11.61 -3.07 -8.66
C PHE A 36 12.06 -1.96 -9.62
N PHE A 37 11.28 -0.90 -9.75
CA PHE A 37 11.51 0.15 -10.74
C PHE A 37 11.77 1.53 -10.15
N GLY A 38 11.43 1.74 -8.88
CA GLY A 38 11.55 3.04 -8.22
C GLY A 38 12.57 3.08 -7.07
N ALA A 39 13.18 1.94 -6.71
CA ALA A 39 14.08 1.81 -5.56
C ALA A 39 13.49 2.40 -4.25
N LYS A 40 12.18 2.21 -4.03
CA LYS A 40 11.46 2.78 -2.88
C LYS A 40 10.54 1.74 -2.24
N LEU A 41 10.51 1.70 -0.92
CA LEU A 41 9.50 0.98 -0.14
C LEU A 41 8.27 1.88 -0.01
N LYS A 42 7.42 1.88 -1.03
CA LYS A 42 6.22 2.72 -1.09
C LYS A 42 5.04 1.93 -1.65
N ALA A 43 3.92 1.94 -0.94
CA ALA A 43 2.63 1.42 -1.40
C ALA A 43 1.59 2.53 -1.40
N ILE A 44 0.34 2.19 -1.73
CA ILE A 44 -0.81 3.09 -1.54
C ILE A 44 -1.37 2.87 -0.13
N PRO A 45 -1.65 3.93 0.65
CA PRO A 45 -2.27 3.78 1.97
C PRO A 45 -3.80 3.74 1.87
N ALA A 46 -4.47 3.21 2.92
CA ALA A 46 -5.93 3.19 3.01
C ALA A 46 -6.55 4.61 3.02
N LYS A 47 -5.80 5.58 3.56
CA LYS A 47 -6.23 6.97 3.68
C LYS A 47 -5.03 7.89 3.48
N LEU A 48 -5.23 8.97 2.72
CA LEU A 48 -4.19 9.93 2.40
C LEU A 48 -4.83 11.31 2.19
N LEU A 49 -4.12 12.36 2.54
CA LEU A 49 -4.48 13.71 2.12
C LEU A 49 -4.05 13.89 0.64
N SER A 50 -4.90 14.53 -0.19
CA SER A 50 -4.53 14.86 -1.57
C SER A 50 -3.36 15.84 -1.61
N ASP A 51 -2.62 15.87 -2.72
CA ASP A 51 -1.43 16.72 -2.87
C ASP A 51 -1.72 18.21 -2.70
N ASP A 52 -2.95 18.65 -3.05
CA ASP A 52 -3.45 20.01 -2.85
C ASP A 52 -3.99 20.24 -1.43
N ALA A 53 -3.95 19.25 -0.56
CA ALA A 53 -4.46 19.26 0.81
C ALA A 53 -5.96 19.59 0.97
N ARG A 54 -6.75 19.54 -0.12
CA ARG A 54 -8.19 19.89 -0.10
C ARG A 54 -9.09 18.71 0.21
N HIS A 55 -8.64 17.49 -0.13
CA HIS A 55 -9.48 16.31 -0.06
C HIS A 55 -8.79 15.19 0.70
N VAL A 56 -9.57 14.41 1.42
CA VAL A 56 -9.10 13.15 2.00
C VAL A 56 -9.43 12.02 1.03
N VAL A 57 -8.42 11.41 0.47
CA VAL A 57 -8.55 10.20 -0.34
C VAL A 57 -8.70 9.00 0.58
N ILE A 58 -9.77 8.22 0.40
CA ILE A 58 -10.03 6.99 1.14
C ILE A 58 -10.15 5.80 0.18
N ARG A 59 -9.80 4.61 0.64
CA ARG A 59 -9.92 3.36 -0.12
C ARG A 59 -10.69 2.34 0.71
N PRO A 60 -12.04 2.33 0.62
CA PRO A 60 -12.88 1.48 1.47
C PRO A 60 -12.60 -0.02 1.33
N LEU A 61 -12.12 -0.45 0.15
CA LEU A 61 -11.80 -1.86 -0.15
C LEU A 61 -10.33 -2.23 0.14
N PHE A 62 -9.55 -1.33 0.76
CA PHE A 62 -8.12 -1.50 0.96
C PHE A 62 -7.72 -2.82 1.66
N TYR A 63 -8.55 -3.33 2.55
CA TYR A 63 -8.30 -4.58 3.28
C TYR A 63 -8.92 -5.81 2.62
N CYS A 64 -9.58 -5.66 1.47
CA CYS A 64 -10.22 -6.74 0.74
C CYS A 64 -9.29 -7.28 -0.35
N ARG A 65 -9.23 -8.61 -0.50
CA ARG A 65 -8.55 -9.27 -1.61
C ARG A 65 -9.39 -9.14 -2.89
N GLU A 66 -8.75 -8.92 -4.03
CA GLU A 66 -9.41 -8.84 -5.35
C GLU A 66 -10.29 -10.06 -5.63
N LYS A 67 -9.83 -11.26 -5.29
CA LYS A 67 -10.59 -12.49 -5.48
C LYS A 67 -11.95 -12.48 -4.76
N LEU A 68 -12.00 -11.97 -3.53
CA LEU A 68 -13.24 -11.89 -2.75
C LEU A 68 -14.21 -10.87 -3.37
N ILE A 69 -13.69 -9.74 -3.84
CA ILE A 69 -14.48 -8.72 -4.52
C ILE A 69 -15.04 -9.28 -5.82
N SER A 70 -14.22 -9.99 -6.60
CA SER A 70 -14.63 -10.62 -7.87
C SER A 70 -15.69 -11.70 -7.66
N GLU A 71 -15.53 -12.56 -6.65
CA GLU A 71 -16.51 -13.57 -6.29
C GLU A 71 -17.86 -12.92 -5.88
N TRP A 72 -17.81 -11.91 -5.03
CA TRP A 72 -19.00 -11.17 -4.61
C TRP A 72 -19.69 -10.47 -5.79
N SER A 73 -18.91 -9.83 -6.69
CA SER A 73 -19.43 -9.14 -7.86
C SER A 73 -20.22 -10.07 -8.79
N LYS A 74 -19.77 -11.32 -8.96
CA LYS A 74 -20.47 -12.33 -9.78
C LYS A 74 -21.85 -12.68 -9.24
N THR A 75 -22.10 -12.52 -7.94
CA THR A 75 -23.40 -12.81 -7.31
C THR A 75 -24.42 -11.68 -7.49
N ARG A 76 -24.02 -10.53 -8.04
CA ARG A 76 -24.82 -9.31 -8.07
C ARG A 76 -25.10 -8.74 -9.46
N ASP A 77 -24.70 -9.42 -10.52
CA ASP A 77 -24.87 -8.96 -11.93
C ASP A 77 -24.48 -7.49 -12.17
N HIS A 78 -23.38 -7.06 -11.52
CA HIS A 78 -22.89 -5.70 -11.74
C HIS A 78 -22.34 -5.55 -13.16
N PRO A 79 -22.67 -4.47 -13.89
CA PRO A 79 -22.09 -4.19 -15.20
C PRO A 79 -20.60 -3.87 -15.01
N ILE A 80 -19.74 -4.83 -15.35
CA ILE A 80 -18.29 -4.64 -15.34
C ILE A 80 -17.90 -4.08 -16.70
N ILE A 81 -17.42 -2.84 -16.73
CA ILE A 81 -16.87 -2.24 -17.94
C ILE A 81 -15.44 -2.75 -18.11
N PRO A 82 -15.14 -3.51 -19.18
CA PRO A 82 -13.76 -3.96 -19.42
C PRO A 82 -12.85 -2.76 -19.64
N CYS A 83 -11.73 -2.71 -18.92
CA CYS A 83 -10.74 -1.66 -19.07
C CYS A 83 -9.84 -1.96 -20.28
N ASN A 84 -10.22 -1.47 -21.47
CA ASN A 84 -9.45 -1.63 -22.70
C ASN A 84 -8.54 -0.41 -23.00
N LEU A 85 -8.44 0.54 -22.07
CA LEU A 85 -7.88 1.89 -22.34
C LEU A 85 -6.40 2.04 -22.06
N CYS A 86 -5.71 1.05 -21.50
CA CYS A 86 -4.38 1.24 -20.97
C CYS A 86 -3.33 0.38 -21.67
N GLY A 87 -2.81 0.86 -22.82
CA GLY A 87 -1.65 0.27 -23.52
C GLY A 87 -0.29 0.82 -23.11
N SER A 88 -0.13 1.41 -21.91
CA SER A 88 1.13 1.97 -21.45
C SER A 88 2.11 0.88 -20.95
N GLN A 89 3.43 1.15 -21.01
CA GLN A 89 4.46 0.25 -20.47
C GLN A 89 4.27 -0.03 -18.97
N GLU A 90 3.77 0.93 -18.21
CA GLU A 90 3.46 0.74 -16.78
C GLU A 90 2.41 -0.34 -16.55
N ASN A 91 1.43 -0.47 -17.45
CA ASN A 91 0.42 -1.51 -17.36
C ASN A 91 0.98 -2.90 -17.64
N LEU A 92 1.94 -3.02 -18.56
CA LEU A 92 2.62 -4.29 -18.82
C LEU A 92 3.46 -4.75 -17.60
N GLN A 93 4.13 -3.81 -16.95
CA GLN A 93 4.88 -4.11 -15.72
C GLN A 93 3.94 -4.52 -14.57
N ARG A 94 2.82 -3.80 -14.41
CA ARG A 94 1.80 -4.15 -13.42
C ARG A 94 1.21 -5.53 -13.67
N GLN A 95 0.90 -5.89 -14.92
CA GLN A 95 0.40 -7.22 -15.26
C GLN A 95 1.40 -8.31 -14.90
N LYS A 96 2.69 -8.14 -15.20
CA LYS A 96 3.74 -9.09 -14.83
C LYS A 96 3.85 -9.27 -13.32
N ILE A 97 3.76 -8.18 -12.55
CA ILE A 97 3.75 -8.26 -11.09
C ILE A 97 2.49 -8.98 -10.60
N LYS A 98 1.33 -8.67 -11.15
CA LYS A 98 0.08 -9.36 -10.82
C LYS A 98 0.17 -10.87 -11.06
N GLU A 99 0.66 -11.29 -12.21
CA GLU A 99 0.89 -12.71 -12.53
C GLU A 99 1.87 -13.38 -11.56
N MET A 100 2.96 -12.70 -11.22
CA MET A 100 3.92 -13.16 -10.22
C MET A 100 3.26 -13.37 -8.86
N LEU A 101 2.46 -12.40 -8.39
CA LEU A 101 1.77 -12.47 -7.10
C LEU A 101 0.71 -13.58 -7.07
N ILE A 102 -0.04 -13.77 -8.17
CA ILE A 102 -0.99 -14.87 -8.32
C ILE A 102 -0.28 -16.22 -8.23
N ASN A 103 0.85 -16.38 -8.92
CA ASN A 103 1.64 -17.60 -8.85
C ASN A 103 2.18 -17.85 -7.44
N TRP A 104 2.67 -16.81 -6.76
CA TRP A 104 3.14 -16.93 -5.38
C TRP A 104 2.02 -17.29 -4.40
N ASP A 105 0.82 -16.73 -4.56
CA ASP A 105 -0.32 -17.05 -3.68
C ASP A 105 -0.81 -18.48 -3.90
N ARG A 106 -0.70 -19.01 -5.15
CA ARG A 106 -1.01 -20.39 -5.50
C ARG A 106 0.01 -21.37 -4.91
N ASP A 107 1.32 -21.09 -5.10
CA ASP A 107 2.39 -21.98 -4.70
C ASP A 107 2.65 -21.93 -3.18
N PHE A 108 2.35 -20.79 -2.56
CA PHE A 108 2.51 -20.54 -1.12
C PHE A 108 1.31 -19.75 -0.59
N PRO A 109 0.20 -20.40 -0.26
CA PRO A 109 -1.02 -19.74 0.21
C PRO A 109 -0.77 -18.83 1.41
N GLY A 110 -1.33 -17.61 1.37
CA GLY A 110 -1.16 -16.60 2.41
C GLY A 110 0.09 -15.71 2.29
N ARG A 111 0.97 -15.95 1.30
CA ARG A 111 2.17 -15.13 1.10
C ARG A 111 1.82 -13.67 0.79
N VAL A 112 0.84 -13.43 -0.09
CA VAL A 112 0.38 -12.08 -0.44
C VAL A 112 -0.20 -11.36 0.77
N ASP A 113 -0.96 -12.07 1.62
CA ASP A 113 -1.51 -11.51 2.85
C ASP A 113 -0.40 -11.14 3.86
N ASN A 114 0.67 -11.94 3.95
CA ASN A 114 1.82 -11.64 4.79
C ASN A 114 2.60 -10.41 4.29
N ILE A 115 2.77 -10.28 2.97
CA ILE A 115 3.37 -9.08 2.37
C ILE A 115 2.53 -7.84 2.69
N ALA A 116 1.21 -7.93 2.53
CA ALA A 116 0.31 -6.83 2.87
C ALA A 116 0.38 -6.44 4.35
N LYS A 117 0.43 -7.44 5.26
CA LYS A 117 0.59 -7.20 6.71
C LYS A 117 1.93 -6.54 7.04
N SER A 118 3.00 -6.86 6.32
CA SER A 118 4.32 -6.26 6.54
C SER A 118 4.33 -4.76 6.30
N LEU A 119 3.45 -4.24 5.43
CA LEU A 119 3.30 -2.80 5.22
C LEU A 119 2.80 -2.05 6.46
N CYS A 120 2.13 -2.75 7.38
CA CYS A 120 1.64 -2.20 8.63
C CYS A 120 2.51 -2.58 9.84
N ASN A 121 3.64 -3.28 9.61
CA ASN A 121 4.49 -3.81 10.67
C ASN A 121 5.97 -3.59 10.32
N ILE A 122 6.38 -2.34 10.37
CA ILE A 122 7.74 -1.90 10.03
C ILE A 122 8.56 -1.78 11.31
N THR A 123 9.81 -2.26 11.27
CA THR A 123 10.81 -2.04 12.33
C THR A 123 11.84 -1.03 11.83
N PRO A 124 11.68 0.28 12.12
CA PRO A 124 12.52 1.34 11.56
C PRO A 124 14.02 1.14 11.80
N SER A 125 14.40 0.68 12.99
CA SER A 125 15.80 0.42 13.36
C SER A 125 16.50 -0.67 12.55
N HIS A 126 15.77 -1.43 11.72
CA HIS A 126 16.29 -2.47 10.85
C HIS A 126 16.22 -2.11 9.36
N LEU A 127 15.88 -0.85 9.06
CA LEU A 127 15.91 -0.29 7.72
C LEU A 127 17.08 0.68 7.58
N GLY A 128 17.60 0.82 6.37
CA GLY A 128 18.77 1.68 6.07
C GLY A 128 18.42 3.16 5.83
N ASP A 129 17.20 3.59 6.17
CA ASP A 129 16.74 4.97 5.96
C ASP A 129 16.99 5.79 7.23
N ALA A 130 17.93 6.77 7.13
CA ALA A 130 18.32 7.62 8.25
C ALA A 130 17.22 8.60 8.70
N ASP A 131 16.25 8.91 7.83
CA ASP A 131 15.10 9.74 8.19
C ASP A 131 14.09 8.96 9.06
N LEU A 132 14.10 7.63 8.96
CA LEU A 132 13.25 6.75 9.78
C LEU A 132 13.91 6.40 11.12
N PHE A 133 15.23 6.24 11.13
CA PHE A 133 15.97 5.85 12.32
C PHE A 133 17.42 6.32 12.23
N ASP A 134 17.87 7.11 13.21
CA ASP A 134 19.24 7.63 13.29
C ASP A 134 20.20 6.55 13.79
N PHE A 135 20.59 5.64 12.92
CA PHE A 135 21.59 4.61 13.20
C PHE A 135 23.02 5.14 13.22
N ALA A 136 23.29 6.33 12.64
CA ALA A 136 24.61 6.91 12.55
C ALA A 136 25.09 7.48 13.90
N SER A 137 24.16 7.93 14.76
CA SER A 137 24.48 8.45 16.09
C SER A 137 24.60 7.37 17.17
N LEU A 138 24.36 6.09 16.85
CA LEU A 138 24.43 5.00 17.80
C LEU A 138 25.86 4.84 18.33
N SER A 139 25.99 4.89 19.65
CA SER A 139 27.24 4.59 20.36
C SER A 139 26.98 3.59 21.49
N PRO A 140 27.94 2.71 21.82
CA PRO A 140 27.79 1.83 22.95
C PRO A 140 27.69 2.63 24.24
N PRO A 141 26.94 2.17 25.27
CA PRO A 141 26.89 2.82 26.56
C PRO A 141 28.31 2.97 27.13
N GLY A 142 28.63 4.17 27.59
CA GLY A 142 29.94 4.49 28.16
C GLY A 142 30.27 3.58 29.35
N ARG A 143 31.60 3.42 29.65
CA ARG A 143 32.10 2.55 30.72
C ARG A 143 31.53 2.89 32.12
N LEU A 144 31.09 4.15 32.35
CA LEU A 144 30.50 4.61 33.61
C LEU A 144 29.08 4.06 33.86
N ALA A 145 28.30 3.82 32.80
CA ALA A 145 26.96 3.23 32.92
C ALA A 145 26.99 1.74 33.32
N ARG A 146 28.15 1.06 33.22
CA ARG A 146 28.32 -0.34 33.64
C ARG A 146 28.64 -0.49 35.14
N LEU A 147 29.13 0.57 35.79
CA LEU A 147 29.49 0.50 37.23
C LEU A 147 28.29 0.76 38.15
N GLU A 148 27.28 1.49 37.67
CA GLU A 148 26.06 1.76 38.47
C GLU A 148 25.10 0.57 38.55
N VAL A 149 25.21 -0.41 37.64
CA VAL A 149 24.34 -1.61 37.63
C VAL A 149 24.87 -2.72 38.53
N THR A 150 26.13 -2.66 38.99
CA THR A 150 26.77 -3.70 39.81
C THR A 150 26.73 -3.43 41.31
N GLU A 151 26.23 -2.28 41.75
CA GLU A 151 26.12 -1.94 43.19
C GLU A 151 24.69 -2.07 43.75
N ILE A 152 23.74 -2.68 43.01
CA ILE A 152 22.39 -2.97 43.49
C ILE A 152 22.17 -4.50 43.44
N VAL A 153 22.98 -5.25 44.22
CA VAL A 153 22.68 -6.63 44.64
C VAL A 153 23.03 -6.77 46.10
#